data_8a82c52800aae365c89459e8308c0725
#
_entry.id   8a82c52800aae365c89459e8308c0725
#
_cell.length_a   1.000
_cell.length_b   1.000
_cell.length_c   1.000
_cell.angle_alpha   90.00
_cell.angle_beta   90.00
_cell.angle_gamma   90.00
#
_symmetry.space_group_name_H-M   'P 1'
#
loop_
_entity.id
_entity.type
_entity.pdbx_description
1 polymer ?
#
loop_
_entity_poly.entity_id
_entity_poly.type
_entity_poly.pdbx_seq_one_letter_code
_entity_poly.pdbx_strand_id
1 'polypeptide(L)'
;RALDVIVRLGRGVLEKVGEDGGDFCHVRRDLRHYAHGVRERGSLTFYPLGDGYQDTLDSLFANLRSTMDELNALSDGLSADGSTLTADLRAVNDQMNAVVNLCLDIFVDMTDADASDIFEDTSDENIDAVTFGKVRGCTNYGAVDADLNVGGIAGAMAIEYELDPEGDQKESSSVFDRVYETKAVVQHCVNRGSISGKKDCIGGIVGEMDLGIVLSCEAYGSARSETGSYVGGIAGLSSAGIRSSWAKLTLSGKSSVGGIVGSGSEDTSSSAGSGCTVTDCRSLVVVEDCDQFSGAISGRDLGVFRGNYFVSDTLRGIDRRSLSGQAEPMDYAALCALDGVPEDFLSFTLRFVCDGRTLKTLRFDYGDSFDFSVFPSLTEQSGSYPVWDRTDLTDLRFDTVVTAEYTAYRASLQSDAQRADGRSVFFVEGEFNETDTLTAAAQTPDPGAFPQLADNRRTALKNYFSFLSERTLPAMTVYRSVAEQWELSFPRDALAEHTLRYLPPKEVSMDHCAVFVRRSDGTWQPVETTSVGSYLLFTAEGENVQLAVLTTAAVWWLWAIFLVLIAAVILLLVRFARRRRGKKAAKPSKKENGAAG
;
A
#
# COMPACT_ATOMS: atom_id res chain seq x y z
N ARG A 1 4.40 -28.55 30.67
CA ARG A 1 2.93 -28.33 30.47
C ARG A 1 2.66 -26.93 29.95
N ALA A 2 3.33 -25.86 30.42
CA ALA A 2 3.15 -24.49 29.91
C ALA A 2 3.68 -24.35 28.47
N LEU A 3 4.84 -24.91 28.17
CA LEU A 3 5.40 -24.90 26.80
C LEU A 3 4.58 -25.78 25.84
N ASP A 4 4.00 -26.87 26.31
CA ASP A 4 3.08 -27.68 25.50
C ASP A 4 1.83 -26.88 25.06
N VAL A 5 1.46 -25.86 25.82
CA VAL A 5 0.40 -24.88 25.47
C VAL A 5 0.90 -23.87 24.44
N ILE A 6 2.12 -23.36 24.59
CA ILE A 6 2.74 -22.43 23.64
C ILE A 6 2.99 -23.13 22.30
N VAL A 7 3.51 -24.35 22.31
CA VAL A 7 3.69 -25.19 21.10
C VAL A 7 2.34 -25.59 20.49
N ARG A 8 1.29 -25.84 21.29
CA ARG A 8 -0.06 -26.12 20.78
C ARG A 8 -0.77 -24.87 20.26
N LEU A 9 -0.54 -23.71 20.83
CA LEU A 9 -1.02 -22.42 20.31
C LEU A 9 -0.32 -22.05 19.01
N GLY A 10 0.99 -22.18 18.95
CA GLY A 10 1.74 -22.06 17.69
C GLY A 10 1.29 -23.09 16.65
N ARG A 11 0.93 -24.31 17.07
CA ARG A 11 0.40 -25.35 16.19
C ARG A 11 -1.02 -25.02 15.67
N GLY A 12 -1.90 -24.45 16.48
CA GLY A 12 -3.24 -24.03 16.08
C GLY A 12 -3.25 -22.84 15.13
N VAL A 13 -2.32 -21.91 15.30
CA VAL A 13 -2.10 -20.76 14.37
C VAL A 13 -1.48 -21.26 13.08
N LEU A 14 -0.49 -22.14 13.13
CA LEU A 14 0.16 -22.75 11.95
C LEU A 14 -0.78 -23.67 11.16
N GLU A 15 -1.72 -24.36 11.79
CA GLU A 15 -2.73 -25.15 11.07
C GLU A 15 -3.75 -24.27 10.34
N LYS A 16 -4.12 -23.13 10.89
CA LYS A 16 -5.05 -22.19 10.22
C LYS A 16 -4.40 -21.40 9.06
N VAL A 17 -3.11 -21.14 9.14
CA VAL A 17 -2.33 -20.47 8.07
C VAL A 17 -1.90 -21.46 6.97
N GLY A 18 -1.85 -22.77 7.28
CA GLY A 18 -1.42 -23.84 6.36
C GLY A 18 -2.45 -24.25 5.30
N GLU A 19 -3.67 -23.72 5.32
CA GLU A 19 -4.67 -24.01 4.28
C GLU A 19 -4.51 -23.18 3.00
N ASP A 20 -3.75 -22.05 3.04
CA ASP A 20 -3.63 -21.13 1.90
C ASP A 20 -2.25 -21.07 1.20
N GLY A 21 -1.24 -21.84 1.57
CA GLY A 21 0.05 -21.75 0.90
C GLY A 21 1.01 -22.91 1.14
N GLY A 22 1.28 -23.66 0.08
CA GLY A 22 2.27 -24.72 0.08
C GLY A 22 3.69 -24.19 0.33
N ASP A 23 4.43 -24.88 1.16
CA ASP A 23 5.87 -24.96 1.40
C ASP A 23 6.33 -24.86 2.87
N PHE A 24 5.41 -24.83 3.83
CA PHE A 24 5.75 -24.92 5.26
C PHE A 24 6.31 -26.29 5.71
N CYS A 25 6.34 -27.28 4.82
CA CYS A 25 6.76 -28.64 5.16
C CYS A 25 8.26 -28.80 5.49
N HIS A 26 9.13 -27.92 5.02
CA HIS A 26 10.57 -28.06 5.25
C HIS A 26 10.98 -27.51 6.62
N VAL A 27 10.51 -26.34 7.01
CA VAL A 27 10.80 -25.74 8.34
C VAL A 27 10.30 -26.66 9.47
N ARG A 28 9.16 -27.33 9.28
CA ARG A 28 8.59 -28.27 10.28
C ARG A 28 9.42 -29.54 10.49
N ARG A 29 10.21 -29.94 9.49
CA ARG A 29 11.08 -31.11 9.57
C ARG A 29 12.37 -30.80 10.33
N ASP A 30 12.91 -29.62 10.12
CA ASP A 30 14.19 -29.21 10.70
C ASP A 30 14.06 -28.82 12.17
N LEU A 31 12.97 -28.16 12.58
CA LEU A 31 12.67 -27.92 13.99
C LEU A 31 12.49 -29.22 14.81
N ARG A 32 11.97 -30.29 14.21
CA ARG A 32 11.90 -31.61 14.87
C ARG A 32 13.25 -32.29 15.05
N HIS A 33 14.18 -32.08 14.12
CA HIS A 33 15.53 -32.60 14.25
C HIS A 33 16.33 -31.85 15.31
N TYR A 34 16.09 -30.53 15.45
CA TYR A 34 16.70 -29.69 16.48
C TYR A 34 16.27 -30.15 17.88
N ALA A 35 14.99 -30.34 18.12
CA ALA A 35 14.46 -30.86 19.38
C ALA A 35 14.94 -32.30 19.73
N HIS A 36 15.27 -33.10 18.71
CA HIS A 36 15.80 -34.46 18.93
C HIS A 36 17.28 -34.46 19.27
N GLY A 37 18.08 -33.50 18.81
CA GLY A 37 19.52 -33.44 19.07
C GLY A 37 19.86 -33.04 20.52
N VAL A 38 19.04 -32.23 21.16
CA VAL A 38 19.18 -31.82 22.57
C VAL A 38 18.72 -32.95 23.53
N ARG A 39 17.93 -33.90 23.02
CA ARG A 39 17.25 -34.94 23.81
C ARG A 39 18.14 -36.08 24.32
N GLU A 40 19.37 -36.22 23.82
CA GLU A 40 20.15 -37.45 24.09
C GLU A 40 21.15 -37.35 25.27
N ARG A 41 21.38 -36.21 25.90
CA ARG A 41 22.33 -36.10 27.00
C ARG A 41 21.90 -35.14 28.10
N GLY A 42 21.29 -35.60 29.14
CA GLY A 42 21.25 -34.93 30.41
C GLY A 42 19.89 -34.97 31.12
N SER A 43 19.78 -35.70 32.20
CA SER A 43 18.68 -35.55 33.16
C SER A 43 18.97 -34.35 34.07
N LEU A 44 18.13 -33.34 34.01
CA LEU A 44 18.12 -32.23 34.97
C LEU A 44 17.32 -32.63 36.19
N THR A 45 17.93 -32.65 37.38
CA THR A 45 17.23 -32.91 38.63
C THR A 45 16.90 -31.57 39.29
N PHE A 46 15.64 -31.19 39.27
CA PHE A 46 15.17 -30.04 40.04
C PHE A 46 14.92 -30.42 41.48
N TYR A 47 15.34 -29.58 42.45
CA TYR A 47 14.86 -29.66 43.80
C TYR A 47 13.37 -29.30 43.82
N PRO A 48 12.51 -30.10 44.46
CA PRO A 48 11.12 -29.77 44.57
C PRO A 48 10.97 -28.49 45.39
N LEU A 49 10.49 -27.41 44.78
CA LEU A 49 9.88 -26.33 45.50
C LEU A 49 8.81 -26.88 46.42
N GLY A 50 8.71 -26.42 47.67
CA GLY A 50 7.82 -26.98 48.68
C GLY A 50 6.39 -27.16 48.17
N ASP A 51 5.74 -28.23 48.60
CA ASP A 51 4.46 -28.75 48.07
C ASP A 51 3.35 -27.69 47.85
N GLY A 52 3.36 -26.59 48.62
CA GLY A 52 2.40 -25.50 48.47
C GLY A 52 2.64 -24.57 47.28
N TYR A 53 3.83 -24.54 46.70
CA TYR A 53 4.18 -23.65 45.60
C TYR A 53 3.80 -24.28 44.25
N GLN A 54 3.99 -25.57 44.10
CA GLN A 54 3.54 -26.30 42.92
C GLN A 54 2.01 -26.25 42.76
N ASP A 55 1.27 -26.39 43.87
CA ASP A 55 -0.19 -26.28 43.84
C ASP A 55 -0.67 -24.87 43.40
N THR A 56 0.06 -23.85 43.79
CA THR A 56 -0.27 -22.46 43.38
C THR A 56 0.02 -22.22 41.92
N LEU A 57 1.15 -22.72 41.40
CA LEU A 57 1.51 -22.65 40.00
C LEU A 57 0.58 -23.47 39.11
N ASP A 58 0.25 -24.71 39.53
CA ASP A 58 -0.71 -25.55 38.82
C ASP A 58 -2.10 -24.90 38.77
N SER A 59 -2.50 -24.20 39.82
CA SER A 59 -3.74 -23.43 39.86
C SER A 59 -3.68 -22.22 38.94
N LEU A 60 -2.55 -21.49 38.89
CA LEU A 60 -2.36 -20.37 38.00
C LEU A 60 -2.40 -20.82 36.54
N PHE A 61 -1.67 -21.88 36.17
CA PHE A 61 -1.68 -22.43 34.83
C PHE A 61 -3.03 -23.04 34.43
N ALA A 62 -3.76 -23.64 35.37
CA ALA A 62 -5.11 -24.13 35.12
C ALA A 62 -6.07 -22.96 34.81
N ASN A 63 -5.98 -21.88 35.58
CA ASN A 63 -6.81 -20.69 35.34
C ASN A 63 -6.45 -19.98 34.02
N LEU A 64 -5.17 -19.86 33.68
CA LEU A 64 -4.71 -19.33 32.40
C LEU A 64 -5.23 -20.17 31.21
N ARG A 65 -5.18 -21.53 31.35
CA ARG A 65 -5.70 -22.41 30.31
C ARG A 65 -7.22 -22.24 30.14
N SER A 66 -7.98 -22.19 31.27
CA SER A 66 -9.43 -21.96 31.22
C SER A 66 -9.77 -20.64 30.51
N THR A 67 -9.04 -19.58 30.83
CA THR A 67 -9.23 -18.26 30.19
C THR A 67 -8.92 -18.31 28.69
N MET A 68 -7.88 -19.06 28.28
CA MET A 68 -7.56 -19.24 26.87
C MET A 68 -8.61 -20.06 26.11
N ASP A 69 -9.14 -21.10 26.74
CA ASP A 69 -10.22 -21.93 26.16
C ASP A 69 -11.49 -21.09 25.97
N GLU A 70 -11.82 -20.23 26.95
CA GLU A 70 -12.94 -19.30 26.86
C GLU A 70 -12.73 -18.22 25.78
N LEU A 71 -11.49 -17.73 25.62
CA LEU A 71 -11.13 -16.74 24.58
C LEU A 71 -11.20 -17.37 23.18
N ASN A 72 -10.74 -18.61 23.04
CA ASN A 72 -10.84 -19.33 21.77
C ASN A 72 -12.32 -19.61 21.41
N ALA A 73 -13.13 -20.01 22.38
CA ALA A 73 -14.57 -20.21 22.19
C ALA A 73 -15.30 -18.90 21.83
N LEU A 74 -14.87 -17.78 22.41
CA LEU A 74 -15.36 -16.44 22.07
C LEU A 74 -14.93 -16.03 20.66
N SER A 75 -13.68 -16.30 20.28
CA SER A 75 -13.14 -16.04 18.92
C SER A 75 -13.89 -16.84 17.85
N ASP A 76 -14.18 -18.10 18.11
CA ASP A 76 -14.93 -18.95 17.17
C ASP A 76 -16.41 -18.52 17.05
N GLY A 77 -17.00 -17.98 18.13
CA GLY A 77 -18.36 -17.42 18.12
C GLY A 77 -18.51 -16.06 17.43
N LEU A 78 -17.42 -15.32 17.25
CA LEU A 78 -17.39 -13.92 16.81
C LEU A 78 -16.89 -13.70 15.38
N SER A 79 -16.74 -14.75 14.60
CA SER A 79 -16.33 -14.68 13.18
C SER A 79 -17.27 -13.86 12.27
N ALA A 80 -18.32 -13.24 12.83
CA ALA A 80 -19.33 -12.51 12.06
C ALA A 80 -19.32 -10.98 12.19
N ASP A 81 -18.66 -10.36 13.20
CA ASP A 81 -18.76 -8.90 13.39
C ASP A 81 -17.45 -8.22 13.84
N GLY A 82 -16.77 -7.60 12.89
CA GLY A 82 -16.12 -6.32 13.09
C GLY A 82 -14.65 -6.29 13.53
N SER A 83 -13.86 -5.55 12.77
CA SER A 83 -12.43 -5.29 12.89
C SER A 83 -11.94 -4.74 14.27
N THR A 84 -12.78 -4.06 15.03
CA THR A 84 -12.44 -3.48 16.35
C THR A 84 -12.26 -4.57 17.42
N LEU A 85 -13.13 -5.56 17.42
CA LEU A 85 -13.08 -6.64 18.38
C LEU A 85 -11.88 -7.57 18.14
N THR A 86 -11.47 -7.72 16.89
CA THR A 86 -10.25 -8.48 16.55
C THR A 86 -8.99 -7.78 17.10
N ALA A 87 -8.96 -6.45 17.12
CA ALA A 87 -7.86 -5.67 17.71
C ALA A 87 -7.82 -5.82 19.23
N ASP A 88 -8.98 -5.78 19.90
CA ASP A 88 -9.08 -5.94 21.34
C ASP A 88 -8.71 -7.36 21.79
N LEU A 89 -9.09 -8.39 21.01
CA LEU A 89 -8.69 -9.79 21.26
C LEU A 89 -7.19 -9.99 21.06
N ARG A 90 -6.57 -9.34 20.07
CA ARG A 90 -5.12 -9.34 19.90
C ARG A 90 -4.42 -8.68 21.07
N ALA A 91 -4.89 -7.54 21.54
CA ALA A 91 -4.33 -6.84 22.70
C ALA A 91 -4.41 -7.70 23.98
N VAL A 92 -5.51 -8.43 24.19
CA VAL A 92 -5.66 -9.38 25.31
C VAL A 92 -4.70 -10.56 25.16
N ASN A 93 -4.54 -11.12 23.97
CA ASN A 93 -3.58 -12.19 23.71
C ASN A 93 -2.13 -11.75 23.94
N ASP A 94 -1.79 -10.53 23.50
CA ASP A 94 -0.46 -9.94 23.73
C ASP A 94 -0.18 -9.73 25.23
N GLN A 95 -1.17 -9.24 25.99
CA GLN A 95 -1.05 -9.12 27.45
C GLN A 95 -0.93 -10.49 28.14
N MET A 96 -1.63 -11.51 27.66
CA MET A 96 -1.50 -12.86 28.18
C MET A 96 -0.13 -13.46 27.91
N ASN A 97 0.41 -13.27 26.71
CA ASN A 97 1.79 -13.67 26.40
C ASN A 97 2.80 -12.95 27.29
N ALA A 98 2.61 -11.63 27.55
CA ALA A 98 3.44 -10.88 28.47
C ALA A 98 3.36 -11.44 29.91
N VAL A 99 2.18 -11.85 30.38
CA VAL A 99 2.01 -12.48 31.70
C VAL A 99 2.68 -13.86 31.74
N VAL A 100 2.57 -14.65 30.68
CA VAL A 100 3.25 -15.96 30.60
C VAL A 100 4.75 -15.79 30.62
N ASN A 101 5.29 -14.84 29.85
CA ASN A 101 6.72 -14.53 29.86
C ASN A 101 7.18 -14.04 31.26
N LEU A 102 6.43 -13.13 31.87
CA LEU A 102 6.73 -12.69 33.25
C LEU A 102 6.69 -13.84 34.26
N CYS A 103 5.77 -14.80 34.13
CA CYS A 103 5.73 -15.99 34.97
C CYS A 103 6.95 -16.89 34.73
N LEU A 104 7.41 -17.01 33.49
CA LEU A 104 8.63 -17.74 33.14
C LEU A 104 9.88 -17.06 33.70
N ASP A 105 9.96 -15.74 33.57
CA ASP A 105 11.06 -14.93 34.14
C ASP A 105 11.11 -15.07 35.66
N ILE A 106 9.97 -15.04 36.38
CA ILE A 106 9.89 -15.26 37.81
C ILE A 106 10.34 -16.68 38.16
N PHE A 107 10.08 -17.65 37.29
CA PHE A 107 10.50 -19.05 37.51
C PHE A 107 12.02 -19.23 37.38
N VAL A 108 12.64 -18.50 36.44
CA VAL A 108 14.10 -18.45 36.26
C VAL A 108 14.76 -17.73 37.44
N ASP A 109 14.21 -16.59 37.89
CA ASP A 109 14.73 -15.85 39.06
C ASP A 109 14.61 -16.61 40.39
N MET A 110 13.72 -17.60 40.50
CA MET A 110 13.52 -18.38 41.73
C MET A 110 14.45 -19.58 41.84
N THR A 111 15.07 -20.02 40.76
CA THR A 111 16.19 -20.94 40.85
C THR A 111 17.46 -20.09 41.03
N ASP A 112 17.98 -19.95 42.23
CA ASP A 112 19.24 -19.23 42.53
C ASP A 112 20.50 -19.79 41.82
N ALA A 113 20.31 -20.64 40.80
CA ALA A 113 21.36 -21.18 39.97
C ALA A 113 21.34 -20.41 38.62
N ASP A 114 22.39 -19.65 38.38
CA ASP A 114 22.65 -19.02 37.07
C ASP A 114 22.70 -20.15 36.00
N ALA A 115 22.01 -19.95 34.87
CA ALA A 115 22.06 -20.92 33.78
C ALA A 115 23.50 -21.17 33.30
N SER A 116 24.36 -20.15 33.40
CA SER A 116 25.79 -20.23 33.11
C SER A 116 26.56 -21.21 34.03
N ASP A 117 26.04 -21.49 35.23
CA ASP A 117 26.66 -22.45 36.18
C ASP A 117 26.36 -23.91 35.85
N ILE A 118 25.31 -24.11 35.03
CA ILE A 118 24.80 -25.44 34.68
C ILE A 118 25.15 -25.86 33.26
N PHE A 119 25.19 -24.89 32.35
CA PHE A 119 25.43 -25.12 30.91
C PHE A 119 26.70 -24.45 30.43
N GLU A 120 27.53 -25.17 29.71
CA GLU A 120 28.71 -24.64 28.99
C GLU A 120 28.43 -24.68 27.49
N ASP A 121 28.45 -23.52 26.81
CA ASP A 121 28.33 -23.44 25.37
C ASP A 121 29.66 -23.82 24.71
N THR A 122 29.70 -25.01 24.15
CA THR A 122 30.83 -25.54 23.39
C THR A 122 30.61 -25.50 21.88
N SER A 123 29.74 -24.57 21.39
CA SER A 123 29.33 -24.48 19.98
C SER A 123 30.47 -24.13 19.04
N ASP A 124 31.49 -23.42 19.50
CA ASP A 124 32.66 -23.05 18.69
C ASP A 124 33.77 -24.12 18.70
N GLU A 125 33.61 -25.21 19.48
CA GLU A 125 34.55 -26.30 19.54
C GLU A 125 34.24 -27.42 18.53
N ASN A 126 35.25 -27.85 17.77
CA ASN A 126 35.16 -28.96 16.83
C ASN A 126 33.94 -28.90 15.87
N ILE A 127 33.64 -27.70 15.36
CA ILE A 127 32.45 -27.41 14.56
C ILE A 127 32.27 -28.40 13.39
N ASP A 128 33.35 -28.83 12.73
CA ASP A 128 33.24 -29.72 11.58
C ASP A 128 33.01 -31.19 11.95
N ALA A 129 33.43 -31.62 13.13
CA ALA A 129 33.31 -32.99 13.59
C ALA A 129 31.99 -33.33 14.25
N VAL A 130 31.20 -32.33 14.66
CA VAL A 130 29.96 -32.50 15.44
C VAL A 130 28.75 -32.61 14.52
N THR A 131 27.85 -33.58 14.79
CA THR A 131 26.63 -33.83 14.03
C THR A 131 25.33 -33.49 14.79
N PHE A 132 25.39 -33.26 16.08
CA PHE A 132 24.25 -32.86 16.92
C PHE A 132 24.25 -31.34 17.17
N GLY A 133 23.08 -30.77 17.42
CA GLY A 133 22.91 -29.32 17.65
C GLY A 133 23.32 -28.46 16.44
N LYS A 134 23.29 -29.00 15.22
CA LYS A 134 23.83 -28.36 14.03
C LYS A 134 22.84 -28.33 12.88
N VAL A 135 22.60 -27.12 12.35
CA VAL A 135 21.89 -26.87 11.10
C VAL A 135 22.92 -26.45 10.04
N ARG A 136 23.04 -27.19 8.95
CA ARG A 136 24.06 -26.94 7.93
C ARG A 136 23.53 -27.04 6.51
N GLY A 137 23.93 -26.07 5.65
CA GLY A 137 23.67 -26.12 4.22
C GLY A 137 22.18 -25.98 3.86
N CYS A 138 21.38 -25.36 4.72
CA CYS A 138 19.97 -25.13 4.47
C CYS A 138 19.80 -23.85 3.64
N THR A 139 18.82 -23.86 2.73
CA THR A 139 18.44 -22.67 1.96
C THR A 139 16.95 -22.41 2.10
N ASN A 140 16.62 -21.20 2.51
CA ASN A 140 15.24 -20.72 2.51
C ASN A 140 15.00 -19.80 1.32
N TYR A 141 13.94 -20.06 0.55
CA TYR A 141 13.46 -19.22 -0.56
C TYR A 141 12.10 -18.59 -0.26
N GLY A 142 11.41 -19.07 0.78
CA GLY A 142 10.07 -18.62 1.17
C GLY A 142 10.09 -17.40 2.07
N ALA A 143 9.02 -16.66 2.07
CA ALA A 143 8.79 -15.65 3.10
C ALA A 143 8.50 -16.31 4.46
N VAL A 144 9.04 -15.73 5.52
CA VAL A 144 8.75 -16.12 6.90
C VAL A 144 8.10 -14.94 7.61
N ASP A 145 6.91 -15.17 8.19
CA ASP A 145 6.15 -14.16 8.91
C ASP A 145 5.69 -14.72 10.26
N ALA A 146 6.02 -14.00 11.34
CA ALA A 146 5.65 -14.40 12.70
C ALA A 146 5.59 -13.18 13.64
N ASP A 147 5.33 -13.40 14.91
CA ASP A 147 5.20 -12.31 15.87
C ASP A 147 6.56 -11.87 16.46
N LEU A 148 7.37 -12.80 16.93
CA LEU A 148 8.58 -12.58 17.72
C LEU A 148 9.63 -13.62 17.37
N ASN A 149 10.92 -13.28 17.50
CA ASN A 149 12.05 -14.18 17.28
C ASN A 149 12.00 -14.87 15.92
N VAL A 150 12.05 -14.05 14.85
CA VAL A 150 11.85 -14.53 13.48
C VAL A 150 13.18 -14.58 12.75
N GLY A 151 13.54 -15.74 12.25
CA GLY A 151 14.73 -15.92 11.44
C GLY A 151 14.45 -16.74 10.18
N GLY A 152 15.25 -16.51 9.14
CA GLY A 152 15.11 -17.24 7.88
C GLY A 152 15.43 -18.72 7.98
N ILE A 153 16.23 -19.13 8.97
CA ILE A 153 16.66 -20.50 9.22
C ILE A 153 16.21 -20.98 10.61
N ALA A 154 16.37 -20.15 11.65
CA ALA A 154 15.97 -20.49 13.01
C ALA A 154 15.33 -19.27 13.69
N GLY A 155 14.27 -19.47 14.45
CA GLY A 155 13.65 -18.41 15.24
C GLY A 155 14.51 -18.04 16.43
N ALA A 156 14.95 -19.01 17.20
CA ALA A 156 15.84 -18.80 18.34
C ALA A 156 16.90 -19.91 18.45
N MET A 157 18.05 -19.56 19.00
CA MET A 157 19.11 -20.45 19.43
C MET A 157 19.27 -20.26 20.94
N ALA A 158 18.56 -21.08 21.72
CA ALA A 158 18.43 -20.96 23.17
C ALA A 158 18.39 -22.34 23.81
N ILE A 159 18.64 -22.39 25.12
CA ILE A 159 18.45 -23.62 25.90
C ILE A 159 16.96 -23.85 26.08
N GLU A 160 16.51 -25.08 25.78
CA GLU A 160 15.14 -25.49 26.10
C GLU A 160 15.10 -26.02 27.52
N TYR A 161 14.41 -25.30 28.39
CA TYR A 161 14.24 -25.69 29.80
C TYR A 161 13.10 -26.68 30.03
N GLU A 162 12.52 -27.30 29.00
CA GLU A 162 11.43 -28.26 29.15
C GLU A 162 11.96 -29.63 29.59
N LEU A 163 11.65 -29.98 30.80
CA LEU A 163 11.86 -31.35 31.30
C LEU A 163 10.86 -32.31 30.68
N ASP A 164 11.33 -33.36 30.02
CA ASP A 164 10.51 -34.47 29.60
C ASP A 164 10.37 -35.45 30.77
N PRO A 165 9.20 -35.50 31.47
CA PRO A 165 9.04 -36.33 32.66
C PRO A 165 9.19 -37.83 32.40
N GLU A 166 9.13 -38.26 31.14
CA GLU A 166 9.25 -39.66 30.74
C GLU A 166 10.69 -40.08 30.40
N GLY A 167 11.55 -39.13 30.04
CA GLY A 167 12.97 -39.36 29.67
C GLY A 167 13.93 -39.17 30.83
N ASP A 168 13.60 -38.32 31.79
CA ASP A 168 14.51 -37.83 32.81
C ASP A 168 14.50 -38.64 34.12
N GLN A 169 13.67 -39.69 34.23
CA GLN A 169 13.69 -40.59 35.37
C GLN A 169 14.79 -41.67 35.28
N LYS A 170 16.04 -41.30 35.02
CA LYS A 170 17.14 -42.24 35.19
C LYS A 170 18.06 -41.83 36.32
N GLU A 171 17.90 -42.61 37.39
CA GLU A 171 18.76 -42.86 38.55
C GLU A 171 19.86 -41.81 38.86
N SER A 172 19.64 -41.12 39.94
CA SER A 172 20.58 -40.23 40.63
C SER A 172 21.89 -40.93 40.99
N SER A 173 22.98 -40.52 40.45
CA SER A 173 24.27 -40.69 41.09
C SER A 173 24.97 -39.33 41.11
N SER A 174 25.09 -38.78 42.34
CA SER A 174 25.90 -37.59 42.73
C SER A 174 25.81 -36.35 41.81
N VAL A 175 24.90 -35.47 42.16
CA VAL A 175 24.48 -34.29 41.43
C VAL A 175 25.36 -33.06 41.65
N PHE A 176 26.47 -33.16 42.38
CA PHE A 176 27.32 -32.00 42.64
C PHE A 176 28.50 -31.99 41.66
N ASP A 177 28.56 -31.02 40.77
CA ASP A 177 29.59 -30.73 39.76
C ASP A 177 29.39 -31.28 38.32
N ARG A 178 28.20 -31.26 37.73
CA ARG A 178 28.08 -31.53 36.29
C ARG A 178 27.66 -30.26 35.57
N VAL A 179 28.57 -29.70 34.82
CA VAL A 179 28.28 -28.74 33.74
C VAL A 179 27.81 -29.56 32.51
N TYR A 180 26.69 -29.13 31.92
CA TYR A 180 26.15 -29.75 30.69
C TYR A 180 26.69 -29.02 29.49
N GLU A 181 27.44 -29.71 28.64
CA GLU A 181 27.86 -29.15 27.36
C GLU A 181 26.68 -29.01 26.42
N THR A 182 26.44 -27.79 25.93
CA THR A 182 25.41 -27.50 24.95
C THR A 182 26.03 -27.02 23.63
N LYS A 183 25.34 -27.29 22.50
CA LYS A 183 25.80 -26.87 21.17
C LYS A 183 24.62 -26.42 20.31
N ALA A 184 24.77 -25.24 19.70
CA ALA A 184 23.86 -24.74 18.69
C ALA A 184 24.67 -24.10 17.54
N VAL A 185 24.73 -24.75 16.39
CA VAL A 185 25.54 -24.33 15.24
C VAL A 185 24.65 -24.15 14.01
N VAL A 186 24.65 -22.96 13.43
CA VAL A 186 24.07 -22.70 12.12
C VAL A 186 25.18 -22.39 11.14
N GLN A 187 25.43 -23.27 10.16
CA GLN A 187 26.60 -23.20 9.29
C GLN A 187 26.23 -23.34 7.78
N HIS A 188 26.83 -22.49 6.94
CA HIS A 188 26.65 -22.50 5.47
C HIS A 188 25.18 -22.49 5.05
N CYS A 189 24.34 -21.77 5.79
CA CYS A 189 22.93 -21.62 5.46
C CYS A 189 22.68 -20.32 4.71
N VAL A 190 21.70 -20.33 3.81
CA VAL A 190 21.37 -19.19 2.95
C VAL A 190 19.90 -18.85 3.08
N ASN A 191 19.60 -17.62 3.40
CA ASN A 191 18.24 -17.08 3.30
C ASN A 191 18.11 -16.18 2.09
N ARG A 192 17.11 -16.44 1.23
CA ARG A 192 16.75 -15.62 0.06
C ARG A 192 15.33 -15.08 0.15
N GLY A 193 14.60 -15.44 1.22
CA GLY A 193 13.25 -15.01 1.47
C GLY A 193 13.17 -13.68 2.22
N SER A 194 11.99 -13.08 2.22
CA SER A 194 11.67 -11.95 3.08
C SER A 194 11.29 -12.45 4.47
N ILE A 195 11.83 -11.78 5.48
CA ILE A 195 11.56 -12.08 6.89
C ILE A 195 10.76 -10.91 7.46
N SER A 196 9.62 -11.21 8.03
CA SER A 196 8.72 -10.22 8.63
C SER A 196 8.35 -10.63 10.05
N GLY A 197 8.38 -9.69 10.96
CA GLY A 197 7.94 -9.87 12.33
C GLY A 197 7.12 -8.68 12.83
N LYS A 198 6.22 -8.92 13.77
CA LYS A 198 5.44 -7.83 14.36
C LYS A 198 6.19 -7.13 15.47
N LYS A 199 7.01 -7.87 16.21
CA LYS A 199 7.72 -7.43 17.41
C LYS A 199 9.23 -7.56 17.24
N ASP A 200 9.93 -7.85 18.33
CA ASP A 200 11.39 -7.83 18.44
C ASP A 200 12.07 -9.08 17.85
N CYS A 201 13.38 -8.97 17.68
CA CYS A 201 14.32 -10.04 17.35
C CYS A 201 14.05 -10.67 15.97
N ILE A 202 14.31 -9.88 14.93
CA ILE A 202 14.15 -10.31 13.53
C ILE A 202 15.53 -10.42 12.89
N GLY A 203 15.88 -11.58 12.38
CA GLY A 203 17.17 -11.82 11.72
C GLY A 203 17.04 -12.50 10.36
N GLY A 204 17.90 -12.14 9.44
CA GLY A 204 17.95 -12.80 8.13
C GLY A 204 18.20 -14.32 8.23
N ILE A 205 18.95 -14.76 9.24
CA ILE A 205 19.26 -16.16 9.53
C ILE A 205 18.62 -16.61 10.85
N VAL A 206 18.88 -15.90 11.95
CA VAL A 206 18.38 -16.24 13.28
C VAL A 206 17.70 -15.04 13.90
N GLY A 207 16.54 -15.20 14.53
CA GLY A 207 15.86 -14.14 15.25
C GLY A 207 16.61 -13.73 16.52
N GLU A 208 16.82 -14.69 17.42
CA GLU A 208 17.48 -14.50 18.72
C GLU A 208 18.54 -15.58 18.97
N MET A 209 19.65 -15.19 19.54
CA MET A 209 20.77 -16.08 19.87
C MET A 209 21.20 -15.86 21.32
N ASP A 210 20.80 -16.76 22.23
CA ASP A 210 21.28 -16.77 23.62
C ASP A 210 22.61 -17.49 23.74
N LEU A 211 22.84 -18.48 22.88
CA LEU A 211 24.06 -19.26 22.80
C LEU A 211 24.33 -19.71 21.37
N GLY A 212 25.48 -20.30 21.13
CA GLY A 212 25.76 -20.92 19.85
C GLY A 212 26.66 -20.12 18.93
N ILE A 213 26.67 -20.53 17.67
CA ILE A 213 27.44 -19.85 16.62
C ILE A 213 26.75 -19.89 15.28
N VAL A 214 26.73 -18.74 14.60
CA VAL A 214 26.39 -18.64 13.16
C VAL A 214 27.69 -18.47 12.36
N LEU A 215 27.96 -19.39 11.46
CA LEU A 215 29.21 -19.46 10.71
C LEU A 215 28.97 -19.57 9.21
N SER A 216 29.60 -18.68 8.44
CA SER A 216 29.60 -18.71 6.95
C SER A 216 28.17 -18.80 6.37
N CYS A 217 27.27 -17.99 6.89
CA CYS A 217 25.88 -17.91 6.42
C CYS A 217 25.68 -16.68 5.55
N GLU A 218 24.67 -16.73 4.70
CA GLU A 218 24.35 -15.68 3.75
C GLU A 218 22.87 -15.27 3.90
N ALA A 219 22.61 -13.97 3.96
CA ALA A 219 21.25 -13.45 4.01
C ALA A 219 20.99 -12.44 2.91
N TYR A 220 19.90 -12.65 2.19
CA TYR A 220 19.41 -11.82 1.09
C TYR A 220 17.93 -11.49 1.29
N GLY A 221 17.41 -10.56 0.48
CA GLY A 221 15.99 -10.18 0.51
C GLY A 221 15.72 -9.04 1.47
N SER A 222 14.88 -9.26 2.47
CA SER A 222 14.52 -8.24 3.46
C SER A 222 14.29 -8.83 4.85
N ALA A 223 14.61 -8.06 5.89
CA ALA A 223 14.22 -8.35 7.28
C ALA A 223 13.55 -7.12 7.88
N ARG A 224 12.31 -7.28 8.33
CA ARG A 224 11.47 -6.17 8.78
C ARG A 224 10.73 -6.51 10.06
N SER A 225 10.71 -5.55 11.00
CA SER A 225 9.77 -5.54 12.11
C SER A 225 8.74 -4.42 11.94
N GLU A 226 7.46 -4.71 12.18
CA GLU A 226 6.39 -3.71 12.09
C GLU A 226 6.46 -2.68 13.22
N THR A 227 6.69 -3.13 14.46
CA THR A 227 6.64 -2.26 15.64
C THR A 227 7.81 -2.45 16.59
N GLY A 228 8.61 -3.48 16.38
CA GLY A 228 9.67 -3.90 17.30
C GLY A 228 11.05 -3.43 16.93
N SER A 229 11.98 -3.84 17.76
CA SER A 229 13.41 -3.53 17.71
C SER A 229 14.24 -4.79 17.43
N TYR A 230 15.56 -4.62 17.34
CA TYR A 230 16.51 -5.70 17.12
C TYR A 230 16.34 -6.41 15.80
N VAL A 231 16.55 -5.66 14.71
CA VAL A 231 16.52 -6.19 13.35
C VAL A 231 17.95 -6.32 12.81
N GLY A 232 18.35 -7.52 12.43
CA GLY A 232 19.69 -7.80 11.93
C GLY A 232 19.72 -8.54 10.61
N GLY A 233 20.74 -8.28 9.81
CA GLY A 233 20.92 -9.01 8.55
C GLY A 233 21.18 -10.49 8.75
N ILE A 234 21.88 -10.87 9.84
CA ILE A 234 22.14 -12.26 10.22
C ILE A 234 21.34 -12.61 11.48
N ALA A 235 21.48 -11.86 12.56
CA ALA A 235 20.76 -12.10 13.81
C ALA A 235 20.09 -10.82 14.33
N GLY A 236 18.88 -10.95 14.88
CA GLY A 236 18.17 -9.84 15.50
C GLY A 236 18.83 -9.39 16.80
N LEU A 237 18.82 -10.26 17.80
CA LEU A 237 19.49 -10.09 19.09
C LEU A 237 20.50 -11.22 19.28
N SER A 238 21.67 -10.95 19.85
CA SER A 238 22.67 -11.99 20.04
C SER A 238 23.48 -11.83 21.31
N SER A 239 23.62 -12.93 22.07
CA SER A 239 24.62 -13.15 23.13
C SER A 239 25.71 -14.14 22.69
N ALA A 240 25.84 -14.40 21.39
CA ALA A 240 26.62 -15.51 20.84
C ALA A 240 27.46 -15.08 19.62
N GLY A 241 28.19 -16.04 19.04
CA GLY A 241 29.15 -15.79 17.97
C GLY A 241 28.55 -15.72 16.57
N ILE A 242 28.91 -14.70 15.78
CA ILE A 242 28.61 -14.60 14.34
C ILE A 242 29.93 -14.43 13.59
N ARG A 243 30.26 -15.35 12.68
CA ARG A 243 31.55 -15.32 11.98
C ARG A 243 31.41 -15.53 10.46
N SER A 244 32.25 -14.85 9.69
CA SER A 244 32.44 -15.05 8.24
C SER A 244 31.12 -15.07 7.45
N SER A 245 30.14 -14.27 7.87
CA SER A 245 28.80 -14.26 7.30
C SER A 245 28.58 -13.02 6.42
N TRP A 246 27.67 -13.15 5.46
CA TRP A 246 27.40 -12.14 4.44
C TRP A 246 25.94 -11.71 4.48
N ALA A 247 25.71 -10.40 4.50
CA ALA A 247 24.36 -9.84 4.53
C ALA A 247 24.15 -8.79 3.44
N LYS A 248 23.29 -9.09 2.47
CA LYS A 248 22.83 -8.14 1.43
C LYS A 248 21.32 -8.11 1.40
N LEU A 249 20.71 -7.23 2.15
CA LEU A 249 19.25 -7.15 2.29
C LEU A 249 18.79 -5.76 2.75
N THR A 250 17.50 -5.52 2.57
CA THR A 250 16.83 -4.33 3.10
C THR A 250 16.37 -4.60 4.54
N LEU A 251 16.61 -3.64 5.42
CA LEU A 251 16.27 -3.71 6.85
C LEU A 251 15.30 -2.59 7.24
N SER A 252 14.33 -2.92 8.09
CA SER A 252 13.41 -1.94 8.66
C SER A 252 12.98 -2.36 10.06
N GLY A 253 12.98 -1.43 11.02
CA GLY A 253 12.55 -1.69 12.39
C GLY A 253 12.60 -0.41 13.23
N LYS A 254 11.93 -0.41 14.36
CA LYS A 254 11.82 0.77 15.21
C LYS A 254 13.16 1.24 15.78
N SER A 255 14.00 0.31 16.22
CA SER A 255 15.28 0.62 16.85
C SER A 255 16.24 -0.55 16.75
N SER A 256 17.54 -0.28 16.91
CA SER A 256 18.58 -1.31 16.91
C SER A 256 18.58 -2.15 15.63
N VAL A 257 18.82 -1.46 14.51
CA VAL A 257 18.86 -2.08 13.18
C VAL A 257 20.29 -2.18 12.70
N GLY A 258 20.78 -3.39 12.44
CA GLY A 258 22.18 -3.61 12.05
C GLY A 258 22.36 -4.56 10.88
N GLY A 259 23.32 -4.28 10.01
CA GLY A 259 23.57 -5.07 8.80
C GLY A 259 23.94 -6.53 9.07
N ILE A 260 24.56 -6.84 10.22
CA ILE A 260 24.85 -8.20 10.67
C ILE A 260 24.00 -8.53 11.90
N VAL A 261 24.05 -7.72 12.95
CA VAL A 261 23.30 -7.95 14.17
C VAL A 261 22.54 -6.68 14.57
N GLY A 262 21.28 -6.81 14.97
CA GLY A 262 20.50 -5.69 15.48
C GLY A 262 21.10 -5.13 16.76
N SER A 263 21.37 -5.98 17.75
CA SER A 263 22.07 -5.64 18.99
C SER A 263 22.74 -6.88 19.59
N GLY A 264 23.82 -6.67 20.32
CA GLY A 264 24.23 -7.62 21.36
C GLY A 264 23.27 -7.55 22.56
N SER A 265 23.16 -8.59 23.36
CA SER A 265 22.44 -8.57 24.62
C SER A 265 23.26 -7.85 25.69
N GLU A 266 22.59 -7.05 26.52
CA GLU A 266 23.17 -6.46 27.72
C GLU A 266 23.24 -7.45 28.89
N ASP A 267 22.36 -8.44 28.87
CA ASP A 267 22.24 -9.43 29.93
C ASP A 267 23.08 -10.67 29.60
N THR A 268 24.27 -10.75 30.22
CA THR A 268 25.14 -11.92 30.11
C THR A 268 24.92 -12.91 31.26
N SER A 269 24.08 -12.58 32.22
CA SER A 269 23.88 -13.38 33.44
C SER A 269 22.95 -14.55 33.25
N SER A 270 22.04 -14.47 32.26
CA SER A 270 21.05 -15.53 31.96
C SER A 270 21.41 -16.43 30.77
N SER A 271 22.50 -16.14 30.06
CA SER A 271 22.93 -16.87 28.88
C SER A 271 24.19 -17.69 29.14
N ALA A 272 24.18 -18.96 28.75
CA ALA A 272 25.40 -19.78 28.69
C ALA A 272 26.41 -19.28 27.63
N GLY A 273 26.06 -18.21 26.89
CA GLY A 273 26.84 -17.65 25.80
C GLY A 273 28.02 -16.81 26.27
N SER A 274 29.07 -16.75 25.47
CA SER A 274 30.30 -15.99 25.72
C SER A 274 30.15 -14.47 25.46
N GLY A 275 28.95 -13.97 25.28
CA GLY A 275 28.64 -12.61 24.84
C GLY A 275 28.67 -12.45 23.31
N CYS A 276 28.02 -11.40 22.81
CA CYS A 276 27.94 -11.14 21.38
C CYS A 276 29.34 -10.89 20.76
N THR A 277 29.73 -11.73 19.81
CA THR A 277 30.96 -11.56 19.05
C THR A 277 30.68 -11.59 17.55
N VAL A 278 31.07 -10.55 16.81
CA VAL A 278 30.88 -10.46 15.36
C VAL A 278 32.25 -10.31 14.68
N THR A 279 32.66 -11.32 13.93
CA THR A 279 33.99 -11.34 13.33
C THR A 279 33.97 -11.71 11.85
N ASP A 280 34.79 -11.01 11.06
CA ASP A 280 35.02 -11.27 9.64
C ASP A 280 33.73 -11.29 8.79
N CYS A 281 32.73 -10.51 9.16
CA CYS A 281 31.47 -10.40 8.43
C CYS A 281 31.48 -9.26 7.42
N ARG A 282 30.64 -9.38 6.40
CA ARG A 282 30.51 -8.42 5.29
C ARG A 282 29.05 -8.02 5.13
N SER A 283 28.83 -6.74 4.92
CA SER A 283 27.49 -6.18 4.83
C SER A 283 27.37 -5.20 3.66
N LEU A 284 26.30 -5.34 2.90
CA LEU A 284 25.82 -4.38 1.93
C LEU A 284 24.32 -4.29 2.15
N VAL A 285 23.86 -3.35 2.98
CA VAL A 285 22.47 -3.27 3.42
C VAL A 285 21.92 -1.87 3.23
N VAL A 286 20.61 -1.80 3.07
CA VAL A 286 19.83 -0.57 3.09
C VAL A 286 18.92 -0.61 4.32
N VAL A 287 18.97 0.43 5.14
CA VAL A 287 18.02 0.63 6.24
C VAL A 287 16.96 1.62 5.77
N GLU A 288 15.74 1.14 5.57
CA GLU A 288 14.63 1.97 5.10
C GLU A 288 14.01 2.79 6.21
N ASP A 289 13.85 2.18 7.39
CA ASP A 289 13.23 2.81 8.54
C ASP A 289 13.92 2.40 9.85
N CYS A 290 14.32 3.39 10.63
CA CYS A 290 14.89 3.18 11.96
C CYS A 290 14.93 4.50 12.74
N ASP A 291 14.22 4.57 13.87
CA ASP A 291 14.19 5.75 14.73
C ASP A 291 15.52 5.96 15.45
N GLN A 292 16.11 4.88 16.00
CA GLN A 292 17.28 4.94 16.86
C GLN A 292 18.23 3.74 16.63
N PHE A 293 19.51 3.94 16.83
CA PHE A 293 20.54 2.89 16.84
C PHE A 293 20.61 2.09 15.55
N SER A 294 21.18 2.67 14.50
CA SER A 294 21.40 2.00 13.21
C SER A 294 22.88 1.86 12.89
N GLY A 295 23.24 0.77 12.21
CA GLY A 295 24.60 0.55 11.73
C GLY A 295 24.69 -0.50 10.63
N ALA A 296 25.70 -0.37 9.78
CA ALA A 296 25.93 -1.33 8.69
C ALA A 296 26.40 -2.71 9.20
N ILE A 297 26.95 -2.79 10.41
CA ILE A 297 27.33 -4.04 11.07
C ILE A 297 26.42 -4.31 12.25
N SER A 298 26.33 -3.35 13.20
CA SER A 298 25.47 -3.49 14.38
C SER A 298 24.69 -2.22 14.65
N GLY A 299 23.43 -2.35 15.04
CA GLY A 299 22.62 -1.23 15.49
C GLY A 299 23.15 -0.61 16.78
N ARG A 300 23.58 -1.42 17.75
CA ARG A 300 24.12 -0.97 19.03
C ARG A 300 25.56 -1.45 19.25
N ASP A 301 26.31 -0.68 20.01
CA ASP A 301 27.71 -1.00 20.40
C ASP A 301 27.72 -1.88 21.67
N LEU A 302 27.11 -3.06 21.56
CA LEU A 302 27.05 -4.06 22.61
C LEU A 302 27.59 -5.37 22.05
N GLY A 303 28.86 -5.66 22.39
CA GLY A 303 29.57 -6.84 21.93
C GLY A 303 31.00 -6.60 21.50
N VAL A 304 31.65 -7.62 20.98
CA VAL A 304 33.02 -7.59 20.47
C VAL A 304 32.99 -7.71 18.94
N PHE A 305 33.45 -6.66 18.27
CA PHE A 305 33.45 -6.58 16.79
C PHE A 305 34.90 -6.60 16.30
N ARG A 306 35.22 -7.41 15.26
CA ARG A 306 36.57 -7.49 14.68
C ARG A 306 36.53 -7.83 13.20
N GLY A 307 37.29 -7.12 12.38
CA GLY A 307 37.52 -7.44 10.97
C GLY A 307 36.26 -7.36 10.09
N ASN A 308 35.23 -6.63 10.52
CA ASN A 308 34.00 -6.51 9.75
C ASN A 308 34.09 -5.33 8.77
N TYR A 309 33.60 -5.52 7.57
CA TYR A 309 33.57 -4.50 6.52
C TYR A 309 32.17 -4.33 5.95
N PHE A 310 31.90 -3.11 5.49
CA PHE A 310 30.60 -2.80 4.89
C PHE A 310 30.73 -1.85 3.69
N VAL A 311 29.79 -1.96 2.78
CA VAL A 311 29.62 -1.02 1.66
C VAL A 311 28.36 -0.21 1.90
N SER A 312 28.48 1.09 2.12
CA SER A 312 27.35 1.99 2.24
C SER A 312 27.80 3.45 2.17
N ASP A 313 27.04 4.27 1.47
CA ASP A 313 27.24 5.72 1.43
C ASP A 313 26.52 6.46 2.59
N THR A 314 25.51 5.82 3.16
CA THR A 314 24.61 6.45 4.15
C THR A 314 24.83 5.94 5.56
N LEU A 315 25.17 4.66 5.73
CA LEU A 315 25.33 4.05 7.04
C LEU A 315 26.77 4.14 7.55
N ARG A 316 26.90 4.12 8.86
CA ARG A 316 28.16 3.90 9.58
C ARG A 316 28.16 2.49 10.15
N GLY A 317 29.33 2.01 10.62
CA GLY A 317 29.50 0.61 11.00
C GLY A 317 28.66 0.17 12.20
N ILE A 318 28.83 0.83 13.35
CA ILE A 318 28.19 0.46 14.62
C ILE A 318 27.60 1.72 15.25
N ASP A 319 26.33 1.71 15.58
CA ASP A 319 25.63 2.83 16.25
C ASP A 319 26.02 4.19 15.66
N ARG A 320 25.90 4.32 14.34
CA ARG A 320 26.24 5.54 13.58
C ARG A 320 27.71 5.96 13.64
N ARG A 321 28.62 5.06 14.06
CA ARG A 321 30.07 5.26 14.09
C ARG A 321 30.79 4.19 13.26
N SER A 322 31.88 4.56 12.62
CA SER A 322 32.79 3.60 11.97
C SER A 322 34.05 3.48 12.82
N LEU A 323 34.38 2.25 13.21
CA LEU A 323 35.44 1.96 14.17
C LEU A 323 36.52 1.10 13.50
N SER A 324 37.77 1.61 13.50
CA SER A 324 38.91 0.89 12.88
C SER A 324 39.16 -0.46 13.54
N GLY A 325 39.36 -1.48 12.72
CA GLY A 325 39.55 -2.87 13.15
C GLY A 325 38.29 -3.57 13.63
N GLN A 326 37.17 -2.86 13.71
CA GLN A 326 35.87 -3.40 14.19
C GLN A 326 34.81 -3.42 13.10
N ALA A 327 34.53 -2.26 12.51
CA ALA A 327 33.56 -2.07 11.45
C ALA A 327 34.01 -0.92 10.54
N GLU A 328 34.63 -1.28 9.42
CA GLU A 328 35.24 -0.32 8.50
C GLU A 328 34.46 -0.23 7.18
N PRO A 329 34.28 0.99 6.65
CA PRO A 329 33.74 1.13 5.31
C PRO A 329 34.71 0.58 4.26
N MET A 330 34.17 -0.01 3.20
CA MET A 330 34.92 -0.56 2.07
C MET A 330 34.26 -0.09 0.79
N ASP A 331 35.08 0.22 -0.22
CA ASP A 331 34.56 0.48 -1.57
C ASP A 331 34.06 -0.83 -2.21
N TYR A 332 33.00 -0.73 -3.01
CA TYR A 332 32.41 -1.88 -3.69
C TYR A 332 33.45 -2.62 -4.58
N ALA A 333 34.32 -1.89 -5.27
CA ALA A 333 35.39 -2.48 -6.06
C ALA A 333 36.40 -3.29 -5.22
N ALA A 334 36.69 -2.83 -4.00
CA ALA A 334 37.55 -3.56 -3.07
C ALA A 334 36.85 -4.81 -2.53
N LEU A 335 35.53 -4.75 -2.29
CA LEU A 335 34.73 -5.90 -1.91
C LEU A 335 34.75 -6.98 -3.01
N CYS A 336 34.58 -6.60 -4.28
CA CYS A 336 34.63 -7.54 -5.40
C CYS A 336 36.00 -8.25 -5.57
N ALA A 337 37.05 -7.66 -5.03
CA ALA A 337 38.39 -8.20 -5.08
C ALA A 337 38.72 -9.19 -3.95
N LEU A 338 37.82 -9.40 -3.00
CA LEU A 338 38.01 -10.35 -1.91
C LEU A 338 37.86 -11.79 -2.41
N ASP A 339 38.62 -12.71 -1.81
CA ASP A 339 38.44 -14.13 -2.05
C ASP A 339 37.15 -14.66 -1.40
N GLY A 340 36.41 -15.50 -2.12
CA GLY A 340 35.23 -16.18 -1.57
C GLY A 340 33.98 -15.34 -1.45
N VAL A 341 33.87 -14.22 -2.17
CA VAL A 341 32.62 -13.42 -2.23
C VAL A 341 31.53 -14.26 -2.88
N PRO A 342 30.37 -14.42 -2.26
CA PRO A 342 29.26 -15.15 -2.87
C PRO A 342 28.79 -14.48 -4.18
N GLU A 343 28.49 -15.27 -5.21
CA GLU A 343 28.02 -14.76 -6.51
C GLU A 343 26.77 -13.89 -6.38
N ASP A 344 25.82 -14.31 -5.54
CA ASP A 344 24.59 -13.56 -5.32
C ASP A 344 24.80 -12.25 -4.57
N PHE A 345 25.88 -12.14 -3.81
CA PHE A 345 26.24 -10.89 -3.15
C PHE A 345 26.62 -9.80 -4.17
N LEU A 346 27.21 -10.19 -5.29
CA LEU A 346 27.59 -9.31 -6.39
C LEU A 346 26.52 -9.13 -7.48
N SER A 347 25.43 -9.86 -7.41
CA SER A 347 24.35 -9.85 -8.41
C SER A 347 23.19 -8.96 -7.96
N PHE A 348 22.83 -7.95 -8.75
CA PHE A 348 21.71 -7.05 -8.46
C PHE A 348 20.57 -7.26 -9.43
N THR A 349 19.34 -7.02 -8.93
CA THR A 349 18.12 -7.22 -9.71
C THR A 349 17.21 -5.99 -9.65
N LEU A 350 16.71 -5.62 -10.84
CA LEU A 350 15.63 -4.65 -11.00
C LEU A 350 14.36 -5.39 -11.40
N ARG A 351 13.36 -5.38 -10.55
CA ARG A 351 12.08 -6.07 -10.78
C ARG A 351 10.94 -5.08 -10.97
N PHE A 352 10.18 -5.26 -12.02
CA PHE A 352 8.95 -4.54 -12.29
C PHE A 352 7.77 -5.42 -11.89
N VAL A 353 6.92 -4.90 -11.00
CA VAL A 353 5.79 -5.61 -10.40
C VAL A 353 4.50 -4.84 -10.66
N CYS A 354 3.42 -5.53 -10.99
CA CYS A 354 2.08 -4.97 -11.09
C CYS A 354 1.08 -5.99 -10.53
N ASP A 355 0.18 -5.55 -9.66
CA ASP A 355 -0.81 -6.42 -8.99
C ASP A 355 -0.17 -7.65 -8.32
N GLY A 356 0.97 -7.47 -7.67
CA GLY A 356 1.72 -8.55 -7.02
C GLY A 356 2.41 -9.54 -7.96
N ARG A 357 2.34 -9.32 -9.29
CA ARG A 357 3.00 -10.18 -10.29
C ARG A 357 4.24 -9.51 -10.85
N THR A 358 5.34 -10.24 -10.88
CA THR A 358 6.55 -9.78 -11.55
C THR A 358 6.35 -9.82 -13.08
N LEU A 359 6.45 -8.67 -13.71
CA LEU A 359 6.31 -8.51 -15.16
C LEU A 359 7.65 -8.70 -15.87
N LYS A 360 8.71 -8.15 -15.29
CA LYS A 360 10.05 -8.18 -15.86
C LYS A 360 11.09 -8.15 -14.75
N THR A 361 12.19 -8.88 -14.95
CA THR A 361 13.36 -8.83 -14.08
C THR A 361 14.58 -8.60 -14.95
N LEU A 362 15.40 -7.64 -14.57
CA LEU A 362 16.68 -7.33 -15.20
C LEU A 362 17.78 -7.53 -14.16
N ARG A 363 18.93 -8.06 -14.59
CA ARG A 363 20.16 -8.02 -13.80
C ARG A 363 20.93 -6.77 -14.18
N PHE A 364 21.63 -6.20 -13.23
CA PHE A 364 22.43 -4.99 -13.45
C PHE A 364 23.70 -5.03 -12.58
N ASP A 365 24.66 -4.20 -12.94
CA ASP A 365 25.89 -4.02 -12.19
C ASP A 365 25.76 -2.81 -11.25
N TYR A 366 26.50 -2.84 -10.16
CA TYR A 366 26.49 -1.77 -9.15
C TYR A 366 26.78 -0.39 -9.75
N GLY A 367 25.85 0.53 -9.61
CA GLY A 367 25.94 1.89 -10.15
C GLY A 367 25.33 2.07 -11.55
N ASP A 368 24.71 1.03 -12.12
CA ASP A 368 24.01 1.15 -13.40
C ASP A 368 22.82 2.10 -13.35
N SER A 369 22.51 2.64 -14.53
CA SER A 369 21.39 3.56 -14.72
C SER A 369 20.54 3.11 -15.91
N PHE A 370 19.22 3.23 -15.78
CA PHE A 370 18.28 2.85 -16.83
C PHE A 370 17.35 4.01 -17.17
N ASP A 371 17.02 4.11 -18.44
CA ASP A 371 16.02 5.03 -18.94
C ASP A 371 14.60 4.40 -18.93
N PHE A 372 13.59 5.17 -19.31
CA PHE A 372 12.20 4.72 -19.31
C PHE A 372 11.93 3.57 -20.30
N SER A 373 12.83 3.29 -21.25
CA SER A 373 12.65 2.21 -22.24
C SER A 373 12.67 0.81 -21.65
N VAL A 374 13.20 0.65 -20.43
CA VAL A 374 13.23 -0.65 -19.75
C VAL A 374 11.91 -1.02 -19.10
N PHE A 375 11.01 -0.02 -18.87
CA PHE A 375 9.73 -0.24 -18.24
C PHE A 375 8.82 -1.11 -19.10
N PRO A 376 8.15 -2.10 -18.51
CA PRO A 376 7.13 -2.88 -19.20
C PRO A 376 5.96 -1.99 -19.63
N SER A 377 5.43 -2.25 -20.83
CA SER A 377 4.19 -1.61 -21.26
C SER A 377 3.01 -2.17 -20.47
N LEU A 378 2.27 -1.28 -19.83
CA LEU A 378 1.04 -1.63 -19.12
C LEU A 378 -0.16 -1.16 -19.93
N THR A 379 -1.22 -1.95 -19.97
CA THR A 379 -2.48 -1.60 -20.61
C THR A 379 -3.40 -0.96 -19.57
N GLU A 380 -4.07 0.12 -19.99
CA GLU A 380 -5.12 0.72 -19.19
C GLU A 380 -6.24 -0.29 -18.93
N GLN A 381 -6.81 -0.23 -17.75
CA GLN A 381 -8.01 -0.98 -17.38
C GLN A 381 -9.21 -0.04 -17.43
N SER A 382 -10.40 -0.61 -17.59
CA SER A 382 -11.63 0.20 -17.61
C SER A 382 -11.74 1.07 -16.36
N GLY A 383 -11.71 2.38 -16.55
CA GLY A 383 -11.82 3.36 -15.47
C GLY A 383 -10.56 3.61 -14.65
N SER A 384 -9.40 3.06 -15.04
CA SER A 384 -8.14 3.25 -14.33
C SER A 384 -6.91 3.18 -15.24
N TYR A 385 -5.84 3.85 -14.84
CA TYR A 385 -4.56 3.88 -15.53
C TYR A 385 -3.43 3.47 -14.59
N PRO A 386 -2.37 2.83 -15.13
CA PRO A 386 -1.24 2.39 -14.31
C PRO A 386 -0.27 3.53 -14.02
N VAL A 387 0.20 3.59 -12.79
CA VAL A 387 1.23 4.55 -12.34
C VAL A 387 2.36 3.78 -11.69
N TRP A 388 3.60 4.04 -12.11
CA TRP A 388 4.80 3.50 -11.48
C TRP A 388 5.17 4.32 -10.25
N ASP A 389 5.48 3.67 -9.14
CA ASP A 389 5.89 4.29 -7.87
C ASP A 389 7.24 5.02 -7.99
N ARG A 390 8.07 4.57 -8.92
CA ARG A 390 9.39 5.16 -9.21
C ARG A 390 9.65 5.19 -10.71
N THR A 391 10.15 6.30 -11.19
CA THR A 391 10.58 6.48 -12.59
C THR A 391 12.07 6.83 -12.73
N ASP A 392 12.71 7.26 -11.65
CA ASP A 392 14.16 7.51 -11.60
C ASP A 392 14.89 6.21 -11.23
N LEU A 393 15.66 5.69 -12.18
CA LEU A 393 16.47 4.49 -12.08
C LEU A 393 17.96 4.80 -12.34
N THR A 394 18.44 5.92 -11.80
CA THR A 394 19.84 6.33 -11.92
C THR A 394 20.67 5.80 -10.75
N ASP A 395 21.92 5.40 -11.03
CA ASP A 395 22.92 4.97 -10.04
C ASP A 395 22.37 3.90 -9.06
N LEU A 396 21.81 2.83 -9.63
CA LEU A 396 21.26 1.75 -8.83
C LEU A 396 22.37 0.96 -8.14
N ARG A 397 22.32 0.91 -6.83
CA ARG A 397 23.35 0.26 -6.00
C ARG A 397 22.81 -0.86 -5.13
N PHE A 398 21.55 -1.21 -5.30
CA PHE A 398 20.88 -2.23 -4.52
C PHE A 398 19.72 -2.87 -5.30
N ASP A 399 19.33 -4.08 -4.91
CA ASP A 399 18.15 -4.73 -5.47
C ASP A 399 16.95 -3.79 -5.40
N THR A 400 16.32 -3.54 -6.54
CA THR A 400 15.27 -2.52 -6.68
C THR A 400 13.99 -3.17 -7.20
N VAL A 401 12.88 -2.85 -6.56
CA VAL A 401 11.54 -3.20 -7.01
C VAL A 401 10.83 -1.93 -7.41
N VAL A 402 10.28 -1.91 -8.62
CA VAL A 402 9.44 -0.83 -9.14
C VAL A 402 8.03 -1.38 -9.29
N THR A 403 7.09 -0.77 -8.58
CA THR A 403 5.71 -1.25 -8.51
C THR A 403 4.79 -0.34 -9.30
N ALA A 404 3.91 -0.93 -10.10
CA ALA A 404 2.82 -0.21 -10.73
C ALA A 404 1.51 -0.50 -9.99
N GLU A 405 0.77 0.56 -9.77
CA GLU A 405 -0.58 0.51 -9.21
C GLU A 405 -1.57 1.16 -10.16
N TYR A 406 -2.78 0.62 -10.22
CA TYR A 406 -3.85 1.20 -11.01
C TYR A 406 -4.57 2.29 -10.22
N THR A 407 -4.47 3.51 -10.73
CA THR A 407 -5.15 4.68 -10.18
C THR A 407 -6.43 4.94 -10.95
N ALA A 408 -7.53 5.16 -10.26
CA ALA A 408 -8.81 5.46 -10.91
C ALA A 408 -8.74 6.81 -11.62
N TYR A 409 -9.31 6.90 -12.82
CA TYR A 409 -9.50 8.16 -13.50
C TYR A 409 -10.42 9.08 -12.70
N ARG A 410 -10.13 10.38 -12.74
CA ARG A 410 -11.07 11.40 -12.27
C ARG A 410 -12.18 11.55 -13.31
N ALA A 411 -13.44 11.41 -12.89
CA ALA A 411 -14.60 11.53 -13.76
C ALA A 411 -14.85 12.96 -14.25
N SER A 412 -14.16 13.96 -13.74
CA SER A 412 -14.25 15.34 -14.17
C SER A 412 -13.03 16.14 -13.77
N LEU A 413 -12.70 17.17 -14.59
CA LEU A 413 -11.74 18.22 -14.23
C LEU A 413 -12.44 19.54 -13.98
N GLN A 414 -11.91 20.29 -13.00
CA GLN A 414 -12.30 21.66 -12.72
C GLN A 414 -11.36 22.61 -13.44
N SER A 415 -11.92 23.72 -13.95
CA SER A 415 -11.09 24.79 -14.50
C SER A 415 -10.33 25.54 -13.39
N ASP A 416 -9.20 26.10 -13.75
CA ASP A 416 -8.42 27.06 -12.96
C ASP A 416 -9.17 28.37 -12.70
N ALA A 417 -10.05 28.77 -13.62
CA ALA A 417 -10.91 29.95 -13.45
C ALA A 417 -12.01 29.69 -12.41
N GLN A 418 -12.15 30.63 -11.46
CA GLN A 418 -13.12 30.57 -10.38
C GLN A 418 -14.00 31.82 -10.32
N ARG A 419 -15.22 31.66 -9.84
CA ARG A 419 -16.12 32.76 -9.46
C ARG A 419 -15.70 33.33 -8.11
N ALA A 420 -16.24 34.51 -7.77
CA ALA A 420 -15.96 35.21 -6.51
C ALA A 420 -16.32 34.38 -5.24
N ASP A 421 -17.16 33.37 -5.39
CA ASP A 421 -17.55 32.45 -4.31
C ASP A 421 -16.68 31.17 -4.24
N GLY A 422 -15.58 31.12 -5.02
CA GLY A 422 -14.62 30.02 -5.04
C GLY A 422 -15.03 28.82 -5.91
N ARG A 423 -16.20 28.84 -6.55
CA ARG A 423 -16.62 27.76 -7.43
C ARG A 423 -15.95 27.88 -8.80
N SER A 424 -15.50 26.75 -9.35
CA SER A 424 -14.93 26.72 -10.71
C SER A 424 -15.98 27.10 -11.75
N VAL A 425 -15.51 27.85 -12.77
CA VAL A 425 -16.39 28.33 -13.85
C VAL A 425 -16.76 27.19 -14.78
N PHE A 426 -15.84 26.28 -15.03
CA PHE A 426 -16.06 25.13 -15.91
C PHE A 426 -15.71 23.82 -15.23
N PHE A 427 -16.43 22.78 -15.63
CA PHE A 427 -16.06 21.39 -15.42
C PHE A 427 -16.15 20.70 -16.78
N VAL A 428 -15.24 19.76 -17.02
CA VAL A 428 -15.32 18.83 -18.14
C VAL A 428 -15.51 17.41 -17.57
N GLU A 429 -16.40 16.64 -18.15
CA GLU A 429 -16.64 15.24 -17.79
C GLU A 429 -15.83 14.34 -18.71
N GLY A 430 -15.23 13.29 -18.14
CA GLY A 430 -14.39 12.32 -18.86
C GLY A 430 -13.52 11.51 -17.93
N GLU A 431 -12.54 10.82 -18.49
CA GLU A 431 -11.53 10.08 -17.76
C GLU A 431 -10.22 10.87 -17.79
N PHE A 432 -9.76 11.33 -16.64
CA PHE A 432 -8.60 12.21 -16.50
C PHE A 432 -7.60 11.69 -15.49
N ASN A 433 -6.31 11.86 -15.78
CA ASN A 433 -5.21 11.56 -14.88
C ASN A 433 -5.07 12.63 -13.79
N GLU A 434 -4.27 12.36 -12.78
CA GLU A 434 -3.97 13.32 -11.71
C GLU A 434 -3.28 14.60 -12.22
N THR A 435 -2.47 14.48 -13.24
CA THR A 435 -1.70 15.58 -13.83
C THR A 435 -2.48 16.41 -14.85
N ASP A 436 -3.66 15.92 -15.27
CA ASP A 436 -4.49 16.61 -16.24
C ASP A 436 -5.09 17.87 -15.64
N THR A 437 -5.07 18.95 -16.43
CA THR A 437 -5.58 20.26 -16.02
C THR A 437 -6.47 20.84 -17.10
N LEU A 438 -7.56 21.50 -16.69
CA LEU A 438 -8.42 22.29 -17.55
C LEU A 438 -8.11 23.76 -17.35
N THR A 439 -7.56 24.41 -18.39
CA THR A 439 -7.28 25.84 -18.34
C THR A 439 -8.42 26.63 -18.98
N ALA A 440 -8.88 27.69 -18.32
CA ALA A 440 -9.93 28.55 -18.80
C ALA A 440 -9.50 30.02 -18.75
N ALA A 441 -9.20 30.59 -19.90
CA ALA A 441 -8.77 31.98 -20.04
C ALA A 441 -9.96 32.88 -20.44
N ALA A 442 -10.26 33.88 -19.60
CA ALA A 442 -11.27 34.86 -19.93
C ALA A 442 -10.76 35.77 -21.08
N GLN A 443 -11.59 35.93 -22.10
CA GLN A 443 -11.33 36.78 -23.24
C GLN A 443 -12.14 38.07 -23.15
N THR A 444 -11.64 39.15 -23.76
CA THR A 444 -12.43 40.38 -23.85
C THR A 444 -13.63 40.13 -24.77
N PRO A 445 -14.88 40.36 -24.29
CA PRO A 445 -16.05 40.18 -25.12
C PRO A 445 -16.03 41.02 -26.38
N ASP A 446 -16.18 40.40 -27.55
CA ASP A 446 -16.28 41.07 -28.85
C ASP A 446 -17.71 40.96 -29.41
N PRO A 447 -18.55 42.00 -29.19
CA PRO A 447 -19.90 42.05 -29.76
C PRO A 447 -19.93 42.06 -31.28
N GLY A 448 -18.85 42.55 -31.93
CA GLY A 448 -18.74 42.62 -33.39
C GLY A 448 -18.71 41.26 -34.09
N ALA A 449 -18.26 40.21 -33.34
CA ALA A 449 -18.24 38.84 -33.84
C ALA A 449 -19.65 38.21 -33.94
N PHE A 450 -20.68 38.85 -33.40
CA PHE A 450 -22.04 38.30 -33.34
C PHE A 450 -23.04 39.19 -34.14
N PRO A 451 -23.24 38.92 -35.43
CA PRO A 451 -24.18 39.70 -36.25
C PRO A 451 -25.62 39.70 -35.71
N GLN A 452 -25.96 38.67 -34.90
CA GLN A 452 -27.28 38.56 -34.28
C GLN A 452 -27.56 39.69 -33.26
N LEU A 453 -26.54 40.35 -32.74
CA LEU A 453 -26.64 41.49 -31.81
C LEU A 453 -26.88 42.82 -32.51
N ALA A 454 -26.54 42.94 -33.79
CA ALA A 454 -26.47 44.23 -34.52
C ALA A 454 -27.84 44.87 -34.78
N ASP A 455 -28.95 44.10 -34.80
CA ASP A 455 -30.29 44.63 -34.99
C ASP A 455 -31.37 43.79 -34.32
N ASN A 456 -31.47 43.90 -32.98
CA ASN A 456 -32.36 43.10 -32.14
C ASN A 456 -33.84 43.18 -32.57
N ARG A 457 -34.31 44.32 -33.11
CA ARG A 457 -35.72 44.47 -33.52
C ARG A 457 -35.96 43.89 -34.89
N ARG A 458 -35.05 44.17 -35.84
CA ARG A 458 -35.15 43.62 -37.21
C ARG A 458 -34.92 42.10 -37.22
N THR A 459 -33.97 41.63 -36.44
CA THR A 459 -33.70 40.18 -36.31
C THR A 459 -34.87 39.45 -35.68
N ALA A 460 -35.49 40.01 -34.64
CA ALA A 460 -36.68 39.43 -34.02
C ALA A 460 -37.87 39.41 -35.02
N LEU A 461 -38.09 40.49 -35.77
CA LEU A 461 -39.13 40.54 -36.78
C LEU A 461 -38.85 39.59 -37.97
N LYS A 462 -37.58 39.53 -38.43
CA LYS A 462 -37.18 38.61 -39.51
C LYS A 462 -37.37 37.15 -39.08
N ASN A 463 -36.93 36.76 -37.89
CA ASN A 463 -37.13 35.40 -37.34
C ASN A 463 -38.62 35.12 -37.10
N TYR A 464 -39.41 36.11 -36.68
CA TYR A 464 -40.86 35.97 -36.55
C TYR A 464 -41.57 35.68 -37.87
N PHE A 465 -41.14 36.32 -38.97
CA PHE A 465 -41.73 36.13 -40.29
C PHE A 465 -41.15 34.89 -41.05
N SER A 466 -39.97 34.36 -40.62
CA SER A 466 -39.42 33.14 -41.24
C SER A 466 -40.29 31.92 -41.00
N PHE A 467 -41.13 31.87 -39.94
CA PHE A 467 -42.07 30.79 -39.71
C PHE A 467 -43.08 30.64 -40.86
N LEU A 468 -43.41 31.72 -41.53
CA LEU A 468 -44.34 31.71 -42.69
C LEU A 468 -43.76 30.95 -43.87
N SER A 469 -42.43 30.93 -44.02
CA SER A 469 -41.71 30.23 -45.09
C SER A 469 -41.28 28.82 -44.67
N GLU A 470 -40.86 28.62 -43.43
CA GLU A 470 -40.24 27.37 -42.92
C GLU A 470 -41.20 26.47 -42.13
N ARG A 471 -42.41 26.91 -41.84
CA ARG A 471 -43.42 26.20 -41.03
C ARG A 471 -42.96 25.85 -39.61
N THR A 472 -41.98 26.55 -39.11
CA THR A 472 -41.50 26.40 -37.73
C THR A 472 -42.08 27.50 -36.84
N LEU A 473 -42.22 27.20 -35.50
CA LEU A 473 -42.65 28.23 -34.56
C LEU A 473 -41.62 29.36 -34.52
N PRO A 474 -42.03 30.64 -34.47
CA PRO A 474 -41.09 31.76 -34.47
C PRO A 474 -40.26 31.74 -33.18
N ALA A 475 -38.94 31.94 -33.33
CA ALA A 475 -38.05 32.11 -32.21
C ALA A 475 -38.41 33.41 -31.44
N MET A 476 -38.92 33.27 -30.22
CA MET A 476 -39.34 34.37 -29.38
C MET A 476 -38.24 34.94 -28.46
N THR A 477 -37.01 34.54 -28.71
CA THR A 477 -35.81 34.96 -27.98
C THR A 477 -34.91 35.80 -28.84
N VAL A 478 -34.42 36.89 -28.30
CA VAL A 478 -33.41 37.77 -28.97
C VAL A 478 -32.15 37.84 -28.09
N TYR A 479 -31.01 37.89 -28.71
CA TYR A 479 -29.72 38.10 -28.06
C TYR A 479 -29.52 39.55 -27.75
N ARG A 480 -29.05 39.90 -26.53
CA ARG A 480 -28.89 41.31 -26.10
C ARG A 480 -27.44 41.76 -26.05
N SER A 481 -26.59 40.95 -25.45
CA SER A 481 -25.17 41.29 -25.25
C SER A 481 -24.34 40.04 -25.09
N VAL A 482 -23.04 40.13 -25.31
CA VAL A 482 -22.08 39.12 -24.91
C VAL A 482 -21.79 39.35 -23.43
N ALA A 483 -22.11 38.36 -22.58
CA ALA A 483 -21.84 38.43 -21.15
C ALA A 483 -20.39 38.10 -20.85
N GLU A 484 -19.89 36.99 -21.43
CA GLU A 484 -18.54 36.48 -21.22
C GLU A 484 -18.04 35.80 -22.49
N GLN A 485 -16.74 35.76 -22.62
CA GLN A 485 -16.06 35.01 -23.67
C GLN A 485 -14.86 34.31 -23.09
N TRP A 486 -14.65 33.05 -23.43
CA TRP A 486 -13.66 32.18 -22.83
C TRP A 486 -12.92 31.36 -23.89
N GLU A 487 -11.69 31.01 -23.56
CA GLU A 487 -10.90 30.02 -24.28
C GLU A 487 -10.53 28.92 -23.32
N LEU A 488 -10.96 27.69 -23.61
CA LEU A 488 -10.68 26.48 -22.86
C LEU A 488 -9.60 25.69 -23.55
N SER A 489 -8.62 25.21 -22.79
CA SER A 489 -7.60 24.28 -23.24
C SER A 489 -7.67 23.00 -22.44
N PHE A 490 -7.77 21.88 -23.13
CA PHE A 490 -7.91 20.56 -22.55
C PHE A 490 -6.57 19.82 -22.54
N PRO A 491 -6.40 18.77 -21.69
CA PRO A 491 -5.23 17.88 -21.73
C PRO A 491 -5.06 17.24 -23.11
N ARG A 492 -3.83 16.89 -23.47
CA ARG A 492 -3.45 16.39 -24.80
C ARG A 492 -4.24 15.20 -25.32
N ASP A 493 -4.65 14.32 -24.42
CA ASP A 493 -5.37 13.08 -24.78
C ASP A 493 -6.88 13.18 -24.53
N ALA A 494 -7.37 14.41 -24.41
CA ALA A 494 -8.80 14.62 -24.19
C ALA A 494 -9.61 14.26 -25.44
N LEU A 495 -10.81 13.75 -25.19
CA LEU A 495 -11.78 13.31 -26.21
C LEU A 495 -12.03 14.44 -27.24
N ALA A 496 -12.24 14.06 -28.50
CA ALA A 496 -12.59 15.02 -29.55
C ALA A 496 -13.88 15.80 -29.25
N GLU A 497 -14.78 15.20 -28.49
CA GLU A 497 -16.03 15.78 -27.99
C GLU A 497 -16.01 15.84 -26.46
N HIS A 498 -16.24 17.04 -25.89
CA HIS A 498 -16.22 17.31 -24.47
C HIS A 498 -17.62 17.62 -23.95
N THR A 499 -18.01 16.97 -22.87
CA THR A 499 -19.20 17.35 -22.09
C THR A 499 -18.79 18.36 -21.04
N LEU A 500 -19.29 19.57 -21.16
CA LEU A 500 -18.92 20.72 -20.36
C LEU A 500 -20.05 21.18 -19.45
N ARG A 501 -19.69 21.61 -18.24
CA ARG A 501 -20.58 22.32 -17.32
C ARG A 501 -20.04 23.71 -17.12
N TYR A 502 -20.83 24.73 -17.42
CA TYR A 502 -20.48 26.13 -17.24
C TYR A 502 -21.32 26.78 -16.14
N LEU A 503 -20.67 27.51 -15.24
CA LEU A 503 -21.31 28.29 -14.18
C LEU A 503 -21.50 29.74 -14.66
N PRO A 504 -22.74 30.19 -14.96
CA PRO A 504 -22.97 31.60 -15.31
C PRO A 504 -22.65 32.55 -14.14
N PRO A 505 -22.30 33.83 -14.41
CA PRO A 505 -22.22 34.84 -13.37
C PRO A 505 -23.59 35.07 -12.72
N LYS A 506 -23.60 35.51 -11.47
CA LYS A 506 -24.84 35.71 -10.69
C LYS A 506 -25.83 36.67 -11.33
N GLU A 507 -25.33 37.60 -12.14
CA GLU A 507 -26.11 38.62 -12.84
C GLU A 507 -26.84 38.07 -14.09
N VAL A 508 -26.47 36.87 -14.53
CA VAL A 508 -27.04 36.23 -15.74
C VAL A 508 -27.90 35.02 -15.32
N SER A 509 -29.19 35.13 -15.58
CA SER A 509 -30.11 33.99 -15.36
C SER A 509 -29.82 32.89 -16.39
N MET A 510 -29.80 31.63 -15.95
CA MET A 510 -29.60 30.46 -16.81
C MET A 510 -30.67 30.35 -17.89
N ASP A 511 -31.92 30.75 -17.59
CA ASP A 511 -33.03 30.73 -18.56
C ASP A 511 -32.90 31.84 -19.62
N HIS A 512 -32.00 32.79 -19.41
CA HIS A 512 -31.81 33.96 -20.26
C HIS A 512 -30.38 34.10 -20.78
N CYS A 513 -29.70 32.97 -20.99
CA CYS A 513 -28.40 32.94 -21.67
C CYS A 513 -28.37 31.80 -22.70
N ALA A 514 -27.48 31.98 -23.68
CA ALA A 514 -27.17 31.01 -24.70
C ALA A 514 -25.65 30.88 -24.83
N VAL A 515 -25.17 29.68 -24.93
CA VAL A 515 -23.75 29.37 -25.15
C VAL A 515 -23.51 29.22 -26.65
N PHE A 516 -22.47 29.87 -27.12
CA PHE A 516 -21.97 29.76 -28.48
C PHE A 516 -20.57 29.20 -28.47
N VAL A 517 -20.30 28.27 -29.36
CA VAL A 517 -18.97 27.70 -29.57
C VAL A 517 -18.46 28.12 -30.94
N ARG A 518 -17.17 28.48 -31.00
CA ARG A 518 -16.52 28.81 -32.25
C ARG A 518 -16.09 27.53 -32.96
N ARG A 519 -16.56 27.34 -34.19
CA ARG A 519 -16.14 26.23 -35.04
C ARG A 519 -14.77 26.46 -35.69
N SER A 520 -14.18 25.39 -36.24
CA SER A 520 -12.92 25.41 -36.97
C SER A 520 -12.91 26.36 -38.20
N ASP A 521 -14.09 26.63 -38.77
CA ASP A 521 -14.27 27.63 -39.86
C ASP A 521 -14.29 29.10 -39.36
N GLY A 522 -14.16 29.30 -38.04
CA GLY A 522 -14.19 30.61 -37.40
C GLY A 522 -15.61 31.14 -37.11
N THR A 523 -16.66 30.40 -37.42
CA THR A 523 -18.05 30.83 -37.20
C THR A 523 -18.51 30.48 -35.78
N TRP A 524 -19.33 31.37 -35.19
CA TRP A 524 -19.94 31.15 -33.91
C TRP A 524 -21.31 30.45 -34.08
N GLN A 525 -21.50 29.31 -33.41
CA GLN A 525 -22.75 28.60 -33.47
C GLN A 525 -23.31 28.37 -32.07
N PRO A 526 -24.64 28.53 -31.89
CA PRO A 526 -25.29 28.21 -30.63
C PRO A 526 -25.27 26.71 -30.40
N VAL A 527 -25.00 26.28 -29.14
CA VAL A 527 -25.08 24.91 -28.70
C VAL A 527 -26.32 24.71 -27.82
N GLU A 528 -26.89 23.51 -27.87
CA GLU A 528 -27.97 23.15 -26.97
C GLU A 528 -27.43 23.05 -25.55
N THR A 529 -28.14 23.69 -24.62
CA THR A 529 -27.75 23.70 -23.20
C THR A 529 -28.86 23.13 -22.34
N THR A 530 -28.48 22.30 -21.37
CA THR A 530 -29.39 21.77 -20.34
C THR A 530 -28.95 22.28 -18.96
N SER A 531 -29.90 22.75 -18.15
CA SER A 531 -29.58 23.20 -16.79
C SER A 531 -29.45 22.01 -15.83
N VAL A 532 -28.30 21.91 -15.15
CA VAL A 532 -28.02 20.91 -14.11
C VAL A 532 -27.58 21.61 -12.84
N GLY A 533 -28.48 21.76 -11.90
CA GLY A 533 -28.25 22.58 -10.70
C GLY A 533 -27.96 24.05 -11.05
N SER A 534 -26.78 24.55 -10.72
CA SER A 534 -26.34 25.93 -11.04
C SER A 534 -25.54 26.02 -12.33
N TYR A 535 -25.37 24.93 -13.06
CA TYR A 535 -24.55 24.83 -14.26
C TYR A 535 -25.37 24.60 -15.51
N LEU A 536 -24.85 25.10 -16.62
CA LEU A 536 -25.31 24.78 -17.98
C LEU A 536 -24.45 23.66 -18.54
N LEU A 537 -25.06 22.54 -18.90
CA LEU A 537 -24.43 21.39 -19.54
C LEU A 537 -24.55 21.55 -21.06
N PHE A 538 -23.47 21.34 -21.77
CA PHE A 538 -23.40 21.33 -23.24
C PHE A 538 -22.20 20.53 -23.74
N THR A 539 -22.15 20.23 -25.03
CA THR A 539 -21.02 19.57 -25.68
C THR A 539 -20.25 20.51 -26.59
N ALA A 540 -18.94 20.31 -26.69
CA ALA A 540 -18.07 21.03 -27.60
C ALA A 540 -16.95 20.13 -28.10
N GLU A 541 -16.46 20.37 -29.31
CA GLU A 541 -15.43 19.57 -29.97
C GLU A 541 -14.11 20.34 -30.09
N GLY A 542 -12.98 19.65 -29.95
CA GLY A 542 -11.63 20.16 -30.21
C GLY A 542 -10.75 20.33 -28.97
N GLU A 543 -9.43 20.41 -29.17
CA GLU A 543 -8.44 20.57 -28.10
C GLU A 543 -8.48 21.95 -27.44
N ASN A 544 -8.82 22.98 -28.21
CA ASN A 544 -9.00 24.34 -27.73
C ASN A 544 -10.37 24.84 -28.14
N VAL A 545 -11.22 25.07 -27.17
CA VAL A 545 -12.61 25.50 -27.39
C VAL A 545 -12.76 26.95 -27.04
N GLN A 546 -13.12 27.78 -28.02
CA GLN A 546 -13.55 29.15 -27.79
C GLN A 546 -15.06 29.19 -27.62
N LEU A 547 -15.52 29.76 -26.54
CA LEU A 547 -16.94 29.88 -26.23
C LEU A 547 -17.33 31.33 -25.86
N ALA A 548 -18.55 31.68 -26.16
CA ALA A 548 -19.13 32.94 -25.77
C ALA A 548 -20.52 32.72 -25.19
N VAL A 549 -20.81 33.46 -24.14
CA VAL A 549 -22.10 33.41 -23.47
C VAL A 549 -22.88 34.70 -23.77
N LEU A 550 -23.99 34.55 -24.45
CA LEU A 550 -24.85 35.69 -24.82
C LEU A 550 -26.07 35.71 -23.91
N THR A 551 -26.41 36.92 -23.45
CA THR A 551 -27.66 37.11 -22.73
C THR A 551 -28.84 37.12 -23.71
N THR A 552 -29.93 36.50 -23.32
CA THR A 552 -31.16 36.44 -24.12
C THR A 552 -32.30 37.17 -23.42
N ALA A 553 -33.28 37.59 -24.18
CA ALA A 553 -34.53 38.09 -23.63
C ALA A 553 -35.73 37.57 -24.43
N ALA A 554 -36.75 37.18 -23.69
CA ALA A 554 -38.02 36.82 -24.28
C ALA A 554 -38.76 38.04 -24.83
N VAL A 555 -39.19 37.96 -26.09
CA VAL A 555 -39.94 39.03 -26.74
C VAL A 555 -41.43 38.73 -26.67
N TRP A 556 -42.01 38.77 -25.46
CA TRP A 556 -43.38 38.36 -25.18
C TRP A 556 -44.42 39.19 -25.95
N TRP A 557 -44.11 40.44 -26.30
CA TRP A 557 -45.02 41.28 -27.08
C TRP A 557 -45.24 40.78 -28.52
N LEU A 558 -44.32 39.97 -29.09
CA LEU A 558 -44.52 39.31 -30.36
C LEU A 558 -45.63 38.22 -30.28
N TRP A 559 -45.76 37.57 -29.12
CA TRP A 559 -46.85 36.65 -28.89
C TRP A 559 -48.21 37.35 -28.87
N ALA A 560 -48.31 38.56 -28.29
CA ALA A 560 -49.49 39.41 -28.31
C ALA A 560 -49.88 39.76 -29.76
N ILE A 561 -48.95 40.16 -30.61
CA ILE A 561 -49.17 40.41 -32.04
C ILE A 561 -49.69 39.15 -32.74
N PHE A 562 -49.08 37.99 -32.47
CA PHE A 562 -49.45 36.72 -33.10
C PHE A 562 -50.89 36.32 -32.74
N LEU A 563 -51.25 36.45 -31.46
CA LEU A 563 -52.61 36.21 -30.98
C LEU A 563 -53.65 37.13 -31.58
N VAL A 564 -53.28 38.44 -31.72
CA VAL A 564 -54.14 39.45 -32.38
C VAL A 564 -54.34 39.09 -33.89
N LEU A 565 -53.28 38.67 -34.59
CA LEU A 565 -53.40 38.24 -35.97
C LEU A 565 -54.26 36.98 -36.11
N ILE A 566 -54.08 36.01 -35.25
CA ILE A 566 -54.95 34.81 -35.23
C ILE A 566 -56.40 35.18 -34.99
N ALA A 567 -56.66 36.04 -34.00
CA ALA A 567 -58.02 36.52 -33.70
C ALA A 567 -58.63 37.28 -34.89
N ALA A 568 -57.83 38.10 -35.60
CA ALA A 568 -58.25 38.81 -36.79
C ALA A 568 -58.59 37.83 -37.95
N VAL A 569 -57.78 36.78 -38.13
CA VAL A 569 -58.06 35.74 -39.15
C VAL A 569 -59.34 34.98 -38.78
N ILE A 570 -59.52 34.60 -37.51
CA ILE A 570 -60.74 33.94 -37.05
C ILE A 570 -61.97 34.81 -37.29
N LEU A 571 -61.89 36.11 -36.96
CA LEU A 571 -62.95 37.06 -37.20
C LEU A 571 -63.28 37.20 -38.70
N LEU A 572 -62.27 37.24 -39.55
CA LEU A 572 -62.47 37.27 -40.99
C LEU A 572 -63.14 36.00 -41.51
N LEU A 573 -62.72 34.83 -41.00
CA LEU A 573 -63.33 33.55 -41.36
C LEU A 573 -64.79 33.49 -40.89
N VAL A 574 -65.10 33.96 -39.68
CA VAL A 574 -66.47 34.06 -39.15
C VAL A 574 -67.30 35.00 -39.99
N ARG A 575 -66.78 36.20 -40.35
CA ARG A 575 -67.46 37.13 -41.24
C ARG A 575 -67.71 36.54 -42.61
N PHE A 576 -66.75 35.82 -43.15
CA PHE A 576 -66.90 35.16 -44.45
C PHE A 576 -67.92 34.03 -44.40
N ALA A 577 -67.93 33.24 -43.31
CA ALA A 577 -68.94 32.21 -43.09
C ALA A 577 -70.36 32.78 -42.90
N ARG A 578 -70.47 33.93 -42.17
CA ARG A 578 -71.75 34.63 -42.03
C ARG A 578 -72.23 35.21 -43.35
N ARG A 579 -71.33 35.81 -44.15
CA ARG A 579 -71.71 36.28 -45.53
C ARG A 579 -72.15 35.14 -46.45
N ARG A 580 -71.52 33.96 -46.34
CA ARG A 580 -71.98 32.79 -47.12
C ARG A 580 -73.32 32.24 -46.65
N ARG A 581 -73.62 32.30 -45.35
CA ARG A 581 -74.93 31.90 -44.79
C ARG A 581 -76.05 32.88 -45.22
N GLY A 582 -75.75 34.21 -45.19
CA GLY A 582 -76.69 35.21 -45.63
C GLY A 582 -77.04 35.13 -47.16
N LYS A 583 -76.08 34.70 -47.99
CA LYS A 583 -76.35 34.47 -49.42
C LYS A 583 -77.15 33.17 -49.70
N LYS A 584 -77.20 32.21 -48.78
CA LYS A 584 -78.07 31.02 -48.95
C LYS A 584 -79.54 31.23 -48.52
N ALA A 585 -79.81 32.29 -47.73
CA ALA A 585 -81.18 32.61 -47.28
C ALA A 585 -81.99 33.48 -48.24
N ALA A 586 -81.40 33.99 -49.35
CA ALA A 586 -82.05 34.85 -50.32
C ALA A 586 -82.25 34.18 -51.67
N LYS A 587 -82.84 32.96 -51.74
CA LYS A 587 -83.40 32.38 -52.93
C LYS A 587 -84.92 32.50 -52.81
N PRO A 588 -85.65 33.24 -53.70
CA PRO A 588 -87.07 33.33 -53.68
C PRO A 588 -87.71 32.01 -54.15
N SER A 589 -88.76 31.55 -53.44
CA SER A 589 -89.62 30.44 -53.87
C SER A 589 -90.44 30.85 -55.08
N LYS A 590 -90.32 30.15 -56.21
CA LYS A 590 -91.24 30.22 -57.32
C LYS A 590 -92.53 29.52 -56.92
N LYS A 591 -93.57 30.30 -56.81
CA LYS A 591 -94.97 29.80 -56.82
C LYS A 591 -95.27 29.26 -58.22
N GLU A 592 -95.62 28.01 -58.37
CA GLU A 592 -96.36 27.52 -59.50
C GLU A 592 -97.85 27.57 -59.15
N ASN A 593 -98.55 28.41 -59.92
CA ASN A 593 -100.02 28.30 -60.06
C ASN A 593 -100.29 27.30 -61.17
N GLY A 594 -100.90 26.19 -60.83
CA GLY A 594 -101.54 25.31 -61.75
C GLY A 594 -103.05 25.58 -61.73
N ALA A 595 -103.56 26.05 -62.85
CA ALA A 595 -105.00 26.23 -63.07
C ALA A 595 -105.65 24.91 -63.64
N ALA A 596 -106.78 24.69 -63.17
CA ALA A 596 -107.73 23.66 -63.52
C ALA A 596 -108.13 23.59 -64.99
N GLY A 597 -108.58 22.47 -65.39
CA GLY A 597 -109.28 22.18 -66.57
C GLY A 597 -109.59 20.71 -66.62
#